data_bcf9854d3f56141e8d53ffcd41b65838
#
_entry.id   bcf9854d3f56141e8d53ffcd41b65838
#
_cell.length_a   1.000
_cell.length_b   1.000
_cell.length_c   1.000
_cell.angle_alpha   90.00
_cell.angle_beta   90.00
_cell.angle_gamma   90.00
#
_symmetry.space_group_name_H-M   'P 1'
#
loop_
_entity.id
_entity.type
_entity.pdbx_description
1 polymer ?
#
loop_
_entity_poly.entity_id
_entity_poly.type
_entity_poly.pdbx_seq_one_letter_code
_entity_poly.pdbx_strand_id
1 'polypeptide(L)'
;MNEGKDDHSSSESAPLTDAEYEQLALRCEDMELDAVWGELNSPFAGADWMARFRSFDVRKHAFLWIIRRLVLDGHIVLVVADGRPEVALPGTLDEQIEAMSSAFPRTDDEMENGIWFFMPACPFGGNWRHGG
;
A
#
# COMPACT_ATOMS: atom_id res chain seq x y z
N MET A 1 15.96 19.72 17.97
CA MET A 1 15.96 19.30 17.54
C MET A 1 16.06 18.77 17.44
N ASN A 2 15.86 18.61 17.08
CA ASN A 2 15.79 17.97 16.51
C ASN A 2 15.85 17.49 16.26
N GLU A 3 15.80 17.49 16.00
CA GLU A 3 15.70 16.94 15.39
C GLU A 3 15.77 16.42 15.04
N GLY A 4 15.85 16.46 15.03
CA GLY A 4 15.85 15.80 14.28
C GLY A 4 15.56 15.45 13.86
N LYS A 5 15.52 15.41 13.75
CA LYS A 5 15.19 14.96 13.08
C LYS A 5 14.94 14.42 12.64
N ASP A 6 14.93 14.30 12.47
CA ASP A 6 14.65 13.73 11.83
C ASP A 6 14.15 13.39 11.47
N ASP A 7 14.00 13.48 11.46
CA ASP A 7 13.54 13.13 10.95
C ASP A 7 13.10 13.23 10.39
N HIS A 8 13.00 13.56 10.12
CA HIS A 8 12.71 13.66 9.34
C HIS A 8 12.29 13.57 8.67
N SER A 9 12.09 14.38 9.00
CA SER A 9 11.95 14.25 7.58
C SER A 9 10.83 13.31 7.12
N SER A 10 10.70 12.23 7.71
CA SER A 10 9.72 11.25 7.30
C SER A 10 8.28 11.77 7.37
N SER A 11 8.01 12.65 8.30
CA SER A 11 6.65 13.15 8.49
C SER A 11 6.16 13.94 7.29
N GLU A 12 7.04 14.65 6.61
CA GLU A 12 6.63 15.46 5.48
C GLU A 12 6.25 14.63 4.27
N SER A 13 6.69 13.38 4.22
CA SER A 13 6.34 12.53 3.09
C SER A 13 5.18 11.60 3.37
N ALA A 14 4.57 11.69 4.53
CA ALA A 14 3.40 10.85 4.81
C ALA A 14 2.21 11.32 3.98
N PRO A 15 1.69 10.49 3.09
CA PRO A 15 0.59 10.90 2.21
C PRO A 15 -0.77 10.92 2.91
N LEU A 16 -0.89 10.28 4.06
CA LEU A 16 -2.13 10.24 4.83
C LEU A 16 -1.86 10.64 6.26
N THR A 17 -2.87 11.19 6.91
CA THR A 17 -2.81 11.38 8.36
C THR A 17 -2.98 10.03 9.04
N ASP A 18 -2.64 9.97 10.33
CA ASP A 18 -2.83 8.74 11.11
C ASP A 18 -4.29 8.31 11.11
N ALA A 19 -5.22 9.26 11.27
CA ALA A 19 -6.63 8.92 11.27
C ALA A 19 -7.08 8.37 9.92
N GLU A 20 -6.62 8.96 8.83
CA GLU A 20 -6.95 8.47 7.49
C GLU A 20 -6.41 7.06 7.27
N TYR A 21 -5.18 6.84 7.68
CA TYR A 21 -4.56 5.53 7.55
C TYR A 21 -5.35 4.48 8.34
N GLU A 22 -5.72 4.79 9.59
CA GLU A 22 -6.44 3.85 10.43
C GLU A 22 -7.82 3.51 9.85
N GLN A 23 -8.51 4.50 9.31
CA GLN A 23 -9.79 4.27 8.67
C GLN A 23 -9.65 3.38 7.44
N LEU A 24 -8.62 3.64 6.64
CA LEU A 24 -8.36 2.83 5.46
C LEU A 24 -8.03 1.39 5.85
N ALA A 25 -7.20 1.22 6.89
CA ALA A 25 -6.84 -0.11 7.35
C ALA A 25 -8.07 -0.91 7.79
N LEU A 26 -9.01 -0.25 8.47
CA LEU A 26 -10.24 -0.92 8.88
C LEU A 26 -11.09 -1.34 7.69
N ARG A 27 -11.18 -0.48 6.68
CA ARG A 27 -11.99 -0.79 5.49
C ARG A 27 -11.39 -1.89 4.64
N CYS A 28 -10.06 -2.03 4.68
CA CYS A 28 -9.37 -3.02 3.83
C CYS A 28 -9.06 -4.31 4.55
N GLU A 29 -9.38 -4.41 5.82
CA GLU A 29 -9.08 -5.61 6.61
C GLU A 29 -9.68 -6.85 5.93
N ASP A 30 -8.85 -7.89 5.81
CA ASP A 30 -9.25 -9.16 5.19
C ASP A 30 -9.50 -9.08 3.68
N MET A 31 -9.12 -7.96 3.05
CA MET A 31 -9.27 -7.83 1.59
C MET A 31 -7.92 -7.94 0.92
N GLU A 32 -7.93 -8.14 -0.40
CA GLU A 32 -6.70 -8.20 -1.17
C GLU A 32 -6.09 -6.81 -1.31
N LEU A 33 -4.84 -6.76 -1.76
CA LEU A 33 -4.14 -5.47 -1.88
C LEU A 33 -4.80 -4.51 -2.86
N ASP A 34 -5.55 -5.03 -3.83
CA ASP A 34 -6.28 -4.18 -4.76
C ASP A 34 -7.28 -3.28 -4.04
N ALA A 35 -7.78 -3.70 -2.87
CA ALA A 35 -8.70 -2.89 -2.09
C ALA A 35 -8.00 -1.62 -1.58
N VAL A 36 -6.73 -1.72 -1.20
CA VAL A 36 -5.97 -0.54 -0.77
C VAL A 36 -5.83 0.43 -1.93
N TRP A 37 -5.50 -0.08 -3.11
CA TRP A 37 -5.43 0.76 -4.31
C TRP A 37 -6.77 1.40 -4.61
N GLY A 38 -7.85 0.62 -4.47
CA GLY A 38 -9.21 1.11 -4.71
C GLY A 38 -9.58 2.26 -3.78
N GLU A 39 -9.14 2.21 -2.52
CA GLU A 39 -9.42 3.30 -1.59
C GLU A 39 -8.80 4.62 -2.04
N LEU A 40 -7.63 4.55 -2.65
CA LEU A 40 -6.96 5.75 -3.16
C LEU A 40 -7.70 6.35 -4.36
N ASN A 41 -8.50 5.53 -5.04
CA ASN A 41 -9.30 5.96 -6.19
C ASN A 41 -10.76 6.24 -5.81
N SER A 42 -11.10 6.16 -4.53
CA SER A 42 -12.50 6.16 -4.13
C SER A 42 -13.13 7.55 -4.22
N PRO A 43 -14.21 7.71 -5.01
CA PRO A 43 -14.93 8.97 -5.05
C PRO A 43 -15.71 9.24 -3.78
N PHE A 44 -15.93 8.23 -2.95
CA PHE A 44 -16.71 8.36 -1.73
C PHE A 44 -15.95 9.04 -0.61
N ALA A 45 -14.63 9.17 -0.77
CA ALA A 45 -13.80 9.81 0.27
C ALA A 45 -13.85 11.34 0.18
N GLY A 46 -14.50 11.90 -0.85
CA GLY A 46 -14.71 13.33 -0.95
C GLY A 46 -13.77 14.01 -1.92
N ALA A 47 -14.10 15.27 -2.26
CA ALA A 47 -13.38 16.00 -3.29
C ALA A 47 -11.92 16.25 -2.92
N ASP A 48 -11.66 16.47 -1.63
CA ASP A 48 -10.30 16.72 -1.15
C ASP A 48 -9.41 15.51 -1.37
N TRP A 49 -9.91 14.34 -1.05
CA TRP A 49 -9.19 13.08 -1.26
C TRP A 49 -8.94 12.86 -2.74
N MET A 50 -9.97 13.05 -3.58
CA MET A 50 -9.85 12.86 -5.02
C MET A 50 -8.82 13.80 -5.63
N ALA A 51 -8.79 15.04 -5.18
CA ALA A 51 -7.81 16.01 -5.67
C ALA A 51 -6.40 15.62 -5.26
N ARG A 52 -6.26 15.15 -4.02
CA ARG A 52 -4.95 14.76 -3.48
C ARG A 52 -4.36 13.57 -4.21
N PHE A 53 -5.21 12.62 -4.61
CA PHE A 53 -4.77 11.37 -5.24
C PHE A 53 -5.12 11.31 -6.73
N ARG A 54 -5.16 12.46 -7.39
CA ARG A 54 -5.48 12.52 -8.80
C ARG A 54 -4.40 11.90 -9.67
N SER A 55 -3.14 12.14 -9.34
CA SER A 55 -2.00 11.65 -10.12
C SER A 55 -1.72 10.18 -9.82
N PHE A 56 -1.46 9.42 -10.87
CA PHE A 56 -1.09 8.02 -10.71
C PHE A 56 0.16 7.88 -9.84
N ASP A 57 1.17 8.73 -10.07
CA ASP A 57 2.41 8.67 -9.31
C ASP A 57 2.19 8.95 -7.82
N VAL A 58 1.32 9.90 -7.51
CA VAL A 58 0.98 10.18 -6.11
C VAL A 58 0.28 8.99 -5.48
N ARG A 59 -0.63 8.36 -6.20
CA ARG A 59 -1.32 7.17 -5.70
C ARG A 59 -0.35 6.01 -5.49
N LYS A 60 0.58 5.81 -6.42
CA LYS A 60 1.60 4.78 -6.28
C LYS A 60 2.42 4.99 -5.03
N HIS A 61 2.88 6.21 -4.82
CA HIS A 61 3.67 6.55 -3.64
C HIS A 61 2.87 6.28 -2.36
N ALA A 62 1.61 6.71 -2.34
CA ALA A 62 0.74 6.49 -1.19
C ALA A 62 0.49 5.01 -0.94
N PHE A 63 0.26 4.25 -2.01
CA PHE A 63 0.04 2.81 -1.88
C PHE A 63 1.24 2.12 -1.22
N LEU A 64 2.44 2.41 -1.72
CA LEU A 64 3.65 1.79 -1.17
C LEU A 64 3.86 2.19 0.28
N TRP A 65 3.59 3.45 0.62
CA TRP A 65 3.67 3.92 2.00
C TRP A 65 2.69 3.18 2.90
N ILE A 66 1.45 3.01 2.42
CA ILE A 66 0.43 2.30 3.19
C ILE A 66 0.83 0.86 3.44
N ILE A 67 1.30 0.16 2.40
CA ILE A 67 1.70 -1.24 2.55
C ILE A 67 2.83 -1.37 3.56
N ARG A 68 3.84 -0.49 3.45
CA ARG A 68 4.93 -0.49 4.43
C ARG A 68 4.40 -0.29 5.85
N ARG A 69 3.50 0.66 6.03
CA ARG A 69 2.95 0.97 7.34
C ARG A 69 2.14 -0.20 7.89
N LEU A 70 1.35 -0.85 7.04
CA LEU A 70 0.56 -2.01 7.46
C LEU A 70 1.46 -3.14 7.95
N VAL A 71 2.59 -3.37 7.27
CA VAL A 71 3.53 -4.40 7.70
C VAL A 71 4.19 -4.00 9.01
N LEU A 72 4.65 -2.76 9.13
CA LEU A 72 5.32 -2.29 10.34
C LEU A 72 4.41 -2.32 11.55
N ASP A 73 3.13 -2.05 11.34
CA ASP A 73 2.15 -2.08 12.43
C ASP A 73 1.65 -3.49 12.74
N GLY A 74 2.10 -4.47 11.97
CA GLY A 74 1.73 -5.86 12.22
C GLY A 74 0.35 -6.26 11.71
N HIS A 75 -0.25 -5.44 10.84
CA HIS A 75 -1.58 -5.75 10.29
C HIS A 75 -1.53 -6.79 9.18
N ILE A 76 -0.47 -6.80 8.37
CA ILE A 76 -0.35 -7.77 7.29
C ILE A 76 1.05 -8.36 7.25
N VAL A 77 1.14 -9.55 6.64
CA VAL A 77 2.39 -10.18 6.27
C VAL A 77 2.38 -10.28 4.76
N LEU A 78 3.48 -9.90 4.11
CA LEU A 78 3.58 -10.04 2.67
C LEU A 78 3.89 -11.49 2.32
N VAL A 79 3.20 -12.01 1.32
CA VAL A 79 3.28 -13.43 0.97
C VAL A 79 3.53 -13.60 -0.51
N VAL A 80 4.06 -14.75 -0.88
CA VAL A 80 4.36 -15.07 -2.27
C VAL A 80 3.06 -15.11 -3.07
N ALA A 81 3.06 -14.44 -4.23
CA ALA A 81 1.87 -14.33 -5.06
C ALA A 81 1.78 -15.49 -6.07
N ASP A 82 1.78 -16.72 -5.56
CA ASP A 82 1.75 -17.89 -6.43
C ASP A 82 0.63 -18.87 -6.02
N GLY A 83 -0.34 -18.39 -5.27
CA GLY A 83 -1.44 -19.23 -4.82
C GLY A 83 -1.19 -19.93 -3.50
N ARG A 84 -0.07 -19.65 -2.85
CA ARG A 84 0.25 -20.22 -1.53
C ARG A 84 0.29 -19.13 -0.48
N PRO A 85 -0.88 -18.72 0.02
CA PRO A 85 -0.98 -17.52 0.86
C PRO A 85 -0.24 -17.61 2.19
N GLU A 86 0.12 -18.79 2.67
CA GLU A 86 0.86 -18.89 3.92
C GLU A 86 2.37 -18.81 3.75
N VAL A 87 2.88 -18.70 2.53
CA VAL A 87 4.32 -18.64 2.30
C VAL A 87 4.78 -17.19 2.38
N ALA A 88 5.50 -16.86 3.44
CA ALA A 88 6.00 -15.50 3.65
C ALA A 88 6.98 -15.10 2.55
N LEU A 89 6.91 -13.84 2.14
CA LEU A 89 7.81 -13.31 1.13
C LEU A 89 9.21 -13.17 1.74
N PRO A 90 10.24 -13.65 1.04
CA PRO A 90 11.62 -13.51 1.57
C PRO A 90 12.14 -12.07 1.41
N GLY A 91 13.21 -11.78 2.13
CA GLY A 91 13.88 -10.49 2.02
C GLY A 91 13.44 -9.50 3.09
N THR A 92 14.10 -8.36 3.09
CA THR A 92 13.75 -7.28 4.01
C THR A 92 12.54 -6.53 3.49
N LEU A 93 11.89 -5.78 4.38
CA LEU A 93 10.74 -4.97 3.97
C LEU A 93 11.14 -3.98 2.88
N ASP A 94 12.31 -3.35 3.00
CA ASP A 94 12.76 -2.41 1.98
C ASP A 94 12.92 -3.10 0.62
N GLU A 95 13.49 -4.30 0.61
CA GLU A 95 13.64 -5.07 -0.63
C GLU A 95 12.29 -5.43 -1.22
N GLN A 96 11.35 -5.79 -0.38
CA GLN A 96 10.01 -6.17 -0.81
C GLN A 96 9.27 -4.99 -1.42
N ILE A 97 9.33 -3.83 -0.75
CA ILE A 97 8.69 -2.62 -1.27
C ILE A 97 9.32 -2.19 -2.58
N GLU A 98 10.65 -2.29 -2.68
CA GLU A 98 11.34 -1.94 -3.92
C GLU A 98 10.93 -2.87 -5.06
N ALA A 99 10.76 -4.16 -4.80
CA ALA A 99 10.32 -5.11 -5.81
C ALA A 99 8.93 -4.72 -6.33
N MET A 100 8.01 -4.35 -5.43
CA MET A 100 6.69 -3.90 -5.83
C MET A 100 6.78 -2.62 -6.65
N SER A 101 7.59 -1.67 -6.21
CA SER A 101 7.75 -0.40 -6.90
C SER A 101 8.25 -0.60 -8.33
N SER A 102 9.23 -1.49 -8.49
CA SER A 102 9.83 -1.75 -9.80
C SER A 102 8.89 -2.46 -10.74
N ALA A 103 8.05 -3.34 -10.22
CA ALA A 103 7.10 -4.11 -11.04
C ALA A 103 5.79 -3.36 -11.28
N PHE A 104 5.54 -2.31 -10.52
CA PHE A 104 4.27 -1.60 -10.55
C PHE A 104 3.94 -1.05 -11.94
N PRO A 105 2.66 -1.04 -12.33
CA PRO A 105 2.26 -0.41 -13.61
C PRO A 105 2.66 1.06 -13.64
N ARG A 106 2.68 1.63 -14.81
CA ARG A 106 3.06 3.03 -15.00
C ARG A 106 1.86 3.94 -15.22
N THR A 107 0.72 3.37 -15.57
CA THR A 107 -0.49 4.12 -15.90
C THR A 107 -1.71 3.40 -15.34
N ASP A 108 -2.82 4.15 -15.26
CA ASP A 108 -4.10 3.55 -14.87
C ASP A 108 -4.55 2.49 -15.86
N ASP A 109 -4.24 2.67 -17.15
CA ASP A 109 -4.59 1.66 -18.15
C ASP A 109 -3.89 0.34 -17.87
N GLU A 110 -2.61 0.39 -17.53
CA GLU A 110 -1.85 -0.82 -17.22
C GLU A 110 -2.32 -1.46 -15.92
N MET A 111 -2.79 -0.67 -14.98
CA MET A 111 -3.30 -1.17 -13.71
C MET A 111 -4.63 -1.93 -13.88
N GLU A 112 -5.44 -1.56 -14.87
CA GLU A 112 -6.71 -2.21 -15.19
C GLU A 112 -7.65 -2.30 -13.98
N ASN A 113 -7.83 -1.18 -13.30
CA ASN A 113 -8.73 -1.09 -12.14
C ASN A 113 -8.38 -2.07 -11.03
N GLY A 114 -7.11 -2.38 -10.87
CA GLY A 114 -6.65 -3.29 -9.81
C GLY A 114 -6.47 -4.73 -10.24
N ILE A 115 -6.84 -5.06 -11.47
CA ILE A 115 -6.66 -6.43 -11.95
C ILE A 115 -5.18 -6.81 -11.95
N TRP A 116 -4.31 -5.83 -12.15
CA TRP A 116 -2.87 -6.08 -12.13
C TRP A 116 -2.41 -6.83 -10.87
N PHE A 117 -3.07 -6.60 -9.73
CA PHE A 117 -2.65 -7.24 -8.47
C PHE A 117 -2.83 -8.75 -8.51
N PHE A 118 -3.63 -9.25 -9.46
CA PHE A 118 -3.88 -10.69 -9.60
C PHE A 118 -3.11 -11.29 -10.77
N MET A 119 -2.25 -10.49 -11.42
CA MET A 119 -1.47 -10.95 -12.56
C MET A 119 -0.08 -11.39 -12.12
N PRO A 120 0.59 -12.26 -12.91
CA PRO A 120 1.91 -12.76 -12.54
C PRO A 120 2.98 -11.68 -12.35
N ALA A 121 2.80 -10.49 -12.94
CA ALA A 121 3.75 -9.40 -12.78
C ALA A 121 3.77 -8.84 -11.37
N CYS A 122 2.70 -9.00 -10.61
CA CYS A 122 2.63 -8.53 -9.23
C CYS A 122 3.46 -9.46 -8.34
N PRO A 123 4.46 -8.93 -7.62
CA PRO A 123 5.42 -9.79 -6.91
C PRO A 123 4.88 -10.42 -5.64
N PHE A 124 3.84 -9.87 -5.02
CA PHE A 124 3.37 -10.43 -3.76
C PHE A 124 1.94 -10.01 -3.45
N GLY A 125 1.34 -10.73 -2.51
CA GLY A 125 0.06 -10.36 -1.91
C GLY A 125 0.23 -10.04 -0.45
N GLY A 126 -0.86 -9.71 0.22
CA GLY A 126 -0.86 -9.44 1.65
C GLY A 126 -1.80 -10.38 2.36
N ASN A 127 -1.38 -10.87 3.51
CA ASN A 127 -2.19 -11.75 4.34
C ASN A 127 -2.47 -11.04 5.65
N TRP A 128 -3.72 -10.75 5.93
CA TRP A 128 -4.10 -10.00 7.12
C TRP A 128 -3.95 -10.85 8.38
N ARG A 129 -3.45 -10.20 9.41
CA ARG A 129 -3.29 -10.84 10.70
C ARG A 129 -4.36 -10.30 11.64
N HIS A 130 -5.10 -11.21 12.25
CA HIS A 130 -6.05 -10.81 13.27
C HIS A 130 -5.31 -10.75 14.58
N GLY A 131 -5.53 -9.67 15.29
CA GLY A 131 -4.79 -9.34 16.48
C GLY A 131 -4.90 -10.34 17.60
N GLY A 132 -5.04 -11.53 17.27
CA GLY A 132 -5.03 -12.60 18.24
C GLY A 132 -3.63 -12.89 18.67
#